data_dd032b147c03d282bda19a24c4205e79
#
_entry.id   dd032b147c03d282bda19a24c4205e79
#
_cell.length_a   1.000
_cell.length_b   1.000
_cell.length_c   1.000
_cell.angle_alpha   90.00
_cell.angle_beta   90.00
_cell.angle_gamma   90.00
#
_symmetry.space_group_name_H-M   'P 1'
#
loop_
_entity.id
_entity.type
_entity.pdbx_description
1 polymer ?
#
loop_
_entity_poly.entity_id
_entity_poly.type
_entity_poly.pdbx_seq_one_letter_code
_entity_poly.pdbx_strand_id
1 'polypeptide(L)'
;TNKKNDIYFKFIKPLIMHFIDMRESMRKNVQDFNNKTDEDKLKLLNSYIEEIQIILENNDIEIYETDKDIDKNVDMKKQKIIKKIETPYEELHGRIFHISSNGYMYKGRVISPEKVEVNIYKKTTEELKGE
;
A
#
# COMPACT_ATOMS: atom_id res chain seq x y z
N THR A 1 -13.28 -29.94 15.15
CA THR A 1 -14.03 -31.03 14.53
C THR A 1 -14.51 -30.63 13.14
N ASN A 2 -15.70 -31.01 12.71
CA ASN A 2 -16.18 -30.81 11.33
C ASN A 2 -16.19 -29.33 10.90
N LYS A 3 -16.57 -28.39 11.78
CA LYS A 3 -16.57 -26.96 11.46
C LYS A 3 -15.16 -26.41 11.24
N LYS A 4 -14.19 -26.81 12.06
CA LYS A 4 -12.80 -26.41 11.89
C LYS A 4 -12.23 -26.95 10.59
N ASN A 5 -12.53 -28.21 10.26
CA ASN A 5 -12.08 -28.83 9.03
C ASN A 5 -12.69 -28.14 7.80
N ASP A 6 -13.99 -27.79 7.87
CA ASP A 6 -14.65 -27.08 6.78
C ASP A 6 -14.03 -25.71 6.51
N ILE A 7 -13.76 -24.93 7.55
CA ILE A 7 -13.09 -23.62 7.43
C ILE A 7 -11.71 -23.79 6.80
N TYR A 8 -10.94 -24.77 7.29
CA TYR A 8 -9.61 -25.04 6.77
C TYR A 8 -9.65 -25.38 5.28
N PHE A 9 -10.47 -26.33 4.88
CA PHE A 9 -10.50 -26.78 3.47
C PHE A 9 -11.14 -25.78 2.54
N LYS A 10 -12.14 -25.01 2.98
CA LYS A 10 -12.82 -24.03 2.14
C LYS A 10 -12.07 -22.71 2.00
N PHE A 11 -11.40 -22.23 3.06
CA PHE A 11 -10.85 -20.88 3.11
C PHE A 11 -9.33 -20.86 3.31
N ILE A 12 -8.82 -21.64 4.25
CA ILE A 12 -7.41 -21.57 4.62
C ILE A 12 -6.53 -22.32 3.63
N LYS A 13 -6.89 -23.55 3.29
CA LYS A 13 -6.08 -24.37 2.39
C LYS A 13 -5.93 -23.74 1.00
N PRO A 14 -6.99 -23.23 0.35
CA PRO A 14 -6.82 -22.54 -0.94
C PRO A 14 -5.87 -21.36 -0.86
N LEU A 15 -5.93 -20.57 0.22
CA LEU A 15 -5.04 -19.44 0.43
C LEU A 15 -3.59 -19.91 0.59
N ILE A 16 -3.36 -20.95 1.38
CA ILE A 16 -2.03 -21.54 1.55
C ILE A 16 -1.49 -22.04 0.21
N MET A 17 -2.32 -22.70 -0.58
CA MET A 17 -1.89 -23.21 -1.90
C MET A 17 -1.51 -22.09 -2.85
N HIS A 18 -2.19 -20.96 -2.81
CA HIS A 18 -1.78 -19.78 -3.58
C HIS A 18 -0.37 -19.32 -3.19
N PHE A 19 -0.08 -19.25 -1.90
CA PHE A 19 1.26 -18.84 -1.42
C PHE A 19 2.33 -19.87 -1.77
N ILE A 20 1.99 -21.15 -1.71
CA ILE A 20 2.93 -22.20 -2.13
C ILE A 20 3.27 -22.05 -3.61
N ASP A 21 2.28 -21.89 -4.46
CA ASP A 21 2.47 -21.72 -5.89
C ASP A 21 3.29 -20.47 -6.21
N MET A 22 3.02 -19.35 -5.52
CA MET A 22 3.80 -18.11 -5.66
C MET A 22 5.25 -18.33 -5.26
N ARG A 23 5.47 -18.94 -4.11
CA ARG A 23 6.84 -19.21 -3.63
C ARG A 23 7.62 -20.07 -4.61
N GLU A 24 7.00 -21.13 -5.16
CA GLU A 24 7.64 -21.98 -6.15
C GLU A 24 7.92 -21.23 -7.46
N SER A 25 7.00 -20.38 -7.90
CA SER A 25 7.22 -19.54 -9.07
C SER A 25 8.38 -18.57 -8.86
N MET A 26 8.40 -17.89 -7.71
CA MET A 26 9.50 -16.98 -7.36
C MET A 26 10.84 -17.69 -7.30
N ARG A 27 10.87 -18.86 -6.67
CA ARG A 27 12.11 -19.67 -6.55
C ARG A 27 12.67 -20.04 -7.92
N LYS A 28 11.83 -20.41 -8.85
CA LYS A 28 12.24 -20.73 -10.24
C LYS A 28 12.78 -19.49 -10.95
N ASN A 29 12.12 -18.36 -10.78
CA ASN A 29 12.50 -17.13 -11.46
C ASN A 29 13.77 -16.49 -10.90
N VAL A 30 14.14 -16.77 -9.64
CA VAL A 30 15.40 -16.31 -9.05
C VAL A 30 16.60 -16.85 -9.84
N GLN A 31 16.52 -18.09 -10.31
CA GLN A 31 17.64 -18.73 -11.03
C GLN A 31 17.99 -18.03 -12.34
N ASP A 32 17.01 -17.42 -12.98
CA ASP A 32 17.18 -16.77 -14.29
C ASP A 32 17.06 -15.24 -14.22
N PHE A 33 16.90 -14.69 -13.02
CA PHE A 33 16.59 -13.28 -12.83
C PHE A 33 17.67 -12.36 -13.42
N ASN A 34 18.94 -12.68 -13.19
CA ASN A 34 20.06 -11.85 -13.67
C ASN A 34 20.21 -11.85 -15.20
N ASN A 35 19.65 -12.85 -15.87
CA ASN A 35 19.68 -12.94 -17.33
C ASN A 35 18.56 -12.15 -18.00
N LYS A 36 17.61 -11.62 -17.22
CA LYS A 36 16.49 -10.85 -17.73
C LYS A 36 16.90 -9.39 -17.97
N THR A 37 16.26 -8.76 -18.96
CA THR A 37 16.36 -7.31 -19.14
C THR A 37 15.70 -6.57 -17.97
N ASP A 38 16.04 -5.30 -17.81
CA ASP A 38 15.41 -4.47 -16.75
C ASP A 38 13.89 -4.37 -16.96
N GLU A 39 13.45 -4.29 -18.21
CA GLU A 39 12.01 -4.29 -18.53
C GLU A 39 11.33 -5.59 -18.09
N ASP A 40 11.94 -6.75 -18.39
CA ASP A 40 11.38 -8.05 -18.00
C ASP A 40 11.40 -8.26 -16.49
N LYS A 41 12.42 -7.76 -15.79
CA LYS A 41 12.46 -7.77 -14.32
C LYS A 41 11.29 -6.98 -13.72
N LEU A 42 11.03 -5.80 -14.28
CA LEU A 42 9.92 -4.96 -13.82
C LEU A 42 8.56 -5.62 -14.08
N LYS A 43 8.38 -6.21 -15.25
CA LYS A 43 7.15 -6.95 -15.59
C LYS A 43 6.94 -8.12 -14.63
N LEU A 44 8.01 -8.83 -14.29
CA LEU A 44 7.93 -9.96 -13.36
C LEU A 44 7.47 -9.49 -11.96
N LEU A 45 8.08 -8.43 -11.42
CA LEU A 45 7.69 -7.88 -10.12
C LEU A 45 6.24 -7.40 -10.12
N ASN A 46 5.83 -6.71 -11.18
CA ASN A 46 4.44 -6.24 -11.30
C ASN A 46 3.46 -7.41 -11.40
N SER A 47 3.85 -8.51 -12.06
CA SER A 47 2.99 -9.70 -12.13
C SER A 47 2.74 -10.31 -10.75
N TYR A 48 3.73 -10.31 -9.86
CA TYR A 48 3.55 -10.78 -8.48
C TYR A 48 2.66 -9.83 -7.67
N ILE A 49 2.80 -8.52 -7.86
CA ILE A 49 1.91 -7.54 -7.22
C ILE A 49 0.46 -7.78 -7.64
N GLU A 50 0.20 -7.99 -8.93
CA GLU A 50 -1.14 -8.30 -9.45
C GLU A 50 -1.67 -9.61 -8.89
N GLU A 51 -0.85 -10.64 -8.79
CA GLU A 51 -1.25 -11.93 -8.25
C GLU A 51 -1.66 -11.81 -6.78
N ILE A 52 -0.90 -11.06 -5.98
CA ILE A 52 -1.24 -10.77 -4.59
C ILE A 52 -2.55 -9.98 -4.52
N GLN A 53 -2.73 -8.99 -5.40
CA GLN A 53 -3.95 -8.21 -5.45
C GLN A 53 -5.17 -9.09 -5.72
N ILE A 54 -5.07 -10.01 -6.67
CA ILE A 54 -6.16 -10.95 -6.98
C ILE A 54 -6.49 -11.82 -5.77
N ILE A 55 -5.49 -12.32 -5.04
CA ILE A 55 -5.70 -13.10 -3.83
C ILE A 55 -6.44 -12.26 -2.77
N LEU A 56 -6.03 -11.01 -2.58
CA LEU A 56 -6.68 -10.11 -1.63
C LEU A 56 -8.14 -9.85 -2.02
N GLU A 57 -8.39 -9.51 -3.29
CA GLU A 57 -9.74 -9.24 -3.79
C GLU A 57 -10.65 -10.47 -3.67
N ASN A 58 -10.13 -11.67 -3.94
CA ASN A 58 -10.87 -12.92 -3.76
C ASN A 58 -11.21 -13.22 -2.29
N ASN A 59 -10.55 -12.57 -1.36
CA ASN A 59 -10.80 -12.68 0.07
C ASN A 59 -11.51 -11.42 0.62
N ASP A 60 -12.23 -10.70 -0.22
CA ASP A 60 -13.04 -9.53 0.11
C ASP A 60 -12.24 -8.33 0.62
N ILE A 61 -10.96 -8.26 0.28
CA ILE A 61 -10.12 -7.10 0.59
C ILE A 61 -10.19 -6.12 -0.56
N GLU A 62 -10.57 -4.89 -0.25
CA GLU A 62 -10.56 -3.76 -1.18
C GLU A 62 -9.30 -2.93 -0.96
N ILE A 63 -8.58 -2.67 -2.05
CA ILE A 63 -7.40 -1.81 -2.02
C ILE A 63 -7.84 -0.41 -2.45
N TYR A 64 -7.48 0.60 -1.66
CA TYR A 64 -7.80 1.98 -2.02
C TYR A 64 -6.55 2.87 -2.04
N GLU A 65 -6.60 3.87 -2.90
CA GLU A 65 -5.56 4.90 -3.02
C GLU A 65 -6.24 6.24 -3.27
N THR A 66 -5.88 7.25 -2.49
CA THR A 66 -6.36 8.60 -2.71
C THR A 66 -5.79 9.15 -4.01
N ASP A 67 -6.61 9.84 -4.78
CA ASP A 67 -6.18 10.47 -6.02
C ASP A 67 -5.08 11.52 -5.74
N LYS A 68 -3.92 11.32 -6.35
CA LYS A 68 -2.74 12.19 -6.18
C LYS A 68 -2.95 13.59 -6.78
N ASP A 69 -3.85 13.70 -7.76
CA ASP A 69 -4.12 14.97 -8.44
C ASP A 69 -5.09 15.85 -7.67
N ILE A 70 -5.68 15.31 -6.60
CA ILE A 70 -6.58 16.06 -5.73
C ILE A 70 -5.81 16.55 -4.52
N ASP A 71 -5.79 17.86 -4.36
CA ASP A 71 -5.18 18.55 -3.24
C ASP A 71 -6.07 18.39 -2.01
N LYS A 72 -5.80 17.38 -1.20
CA LYS A 72 -6.65 17.02 -0.06
C LYS A 72 -5.93 17.09 1.27
N ASN A 73 -6.70 17.43 2.29
CA ASN A 73 -6.29 17.24 3.67
C ASN A 73 -6.37 15.75 4.06
N VAL A 74 -5.62 15.38 5.07
CA VAL A 74 -5.61 14.02 5.60
C VAL A 74 -6.98 13.67 6.18
N ASP A 75 -7.49 12.49 5.82
CA ASP A 75 -8.67 11.88 6.43
C ASP A 75 -8.21 10.82 7.43
N MET A 76 -8.27 11.15 8.72
CA MET A 76 -7.78 10.27 9.78
C MET A 76 -8.59 8.98 9.93
N LYS A 77 -9.75 8.87 9.30
CA LYS A 77 -10.53 7.62 9.28
C LYS A 77 -9.96 6.60 8.31
N LYS A 78 -9.27 7.06 7.27
CA LYS A 78 -8.76 6.23 6.18
C LYS A 78 -7.24 6.25 6.05
N GLN A 79 -6.58 7.22 6.68
CA GLN A 79 -5.16 7.48 6.49
C GLN A 79 -4.43 7.58 7.82
N LYS A 80 -3.16 7.19 7.79
CA LYS A 80 -2.24 7.32 8.92
C LYS A 80 -1.06 8.19 8.50
N ILE A 81 -0.78 9.22 9.26
CA ILE A 81 0.39 10.07 9.05
C ILE A 81 1.63 9.33 9.55
N ILE A 82 2.58 9.09 8.65
CA ILE A 82 3.85 8.44 9.00
C ILE A 82 5.02 9.41 9.04
N LYS A 83 4.88 10.58 8.40
CA LYS A 83 5.95 11.58 8.36
C LYS A 83 5.35 12.97 8.14
N LYS A 84 5.95 13.97 8.79
CA LYS A 84 5.60 15.37 8.63
C LYS A 84 6.72 16.07 7.87
N ILE A 85 6.35 16.77 6.79
CA ILE A 85 7.29 17.49 5.93
C ILE A 85 7.08 18.98 6.15
N GLU A 86 8.12 19.69 6.55
CA GLU A 86 8.04 21.14 6.74
C GLU A 86 7.90 21.85 5.39
N THR A 87 7.01 22.83 5.33
CA THR A 87 6.81 23.67 4.14
C THR A 87 6.77 25.14 4.55
N PRO A 88 7.37 26.03 3.73
CA PRO A 88 7.23 27.48 3.97
C PRO A 88 5.90 28.05 3.48
N TYR A 89 5.05 27.23 2.85
CA TYR A 89 3.78 27.65 2.28
C TYR A 89 2.63 27.31 3.21
N GLU A 90 1.99 28.34 3.77
CA GLU A 90 0.89 28.18 4.72
C GLU A 90 -0.30 27.44 4.10
N GLU A 91 -0.58 27.70 2.82
CA GLU A 91 -1.68 27.08 2.08
C GLU A 91 -1.56 25.56 1.95
N LEU A 92 -0.36 25.01 2.10
CA LEU A 92 -0.12 23.57 2.03
C LEU A 92 -0.25 22.86 3.39
N HIS A 93 -0.40 23.63 4.48
CA HIS A 93 -0.48 23.05 5.82
C HIS A 93 -1.63 22.04 5.93
N GLY A 94 -1.33 20.84 6.44
CA GLY A 94 -2.29 19.78 6.63
C GLY A 94 -2.62 18.97 5.37
N ARG A 95 -2.06 19.34 4.22
CA ARG A 95 -2.31 18.64 2.96
C ARG A 95 -1.35 17.49 2.75
N ILE A 96 -1.80 16.48 2.03
CA ILE A 96 -0.99 15.30 1.72
C ILE A 96 0.17 15.69 0.81
N PHE A 97 1.39 15.40 1.25
CA PHE A 97 2.62 15.57 0.46
C PHE A 97 2.90 14.34 -0.40
N HIS A 98 2.75 13.14 0.15
CA HIS A 98 3.06 11.90 -0.54
C HIS A 98 2.25 10.75 0.06
N ILE A 99 1.82 9.84 -0.80
CA ILE A 99 1.15 8.60 -0.39
C ILE A 99 2.20 7.49 -0.42
N SER A 100 2.54 6.96 0.75
CA SER A 100 3.60 5.96 0.91
C SER A 100 3.13 4.54 0.65
N SER A 101 1.90 4.21 1.02
CA SER A 101 1.33 2.87 0.78
C SER A 101 -0.17 2.94 0.65
N ASN A 102 -0.73 1.97 -0.08
CA ASN A 102 -2.16 1.82 -0.24
C ASN A 102 -2.86 1.54 1.10
N GLY A 103 -4.14 1.85 1.16
CA GLY A 103 -5.00 1.41 2.22
C GLY A 103 -5.75 0.14 1.84
N TYR A 104 -6.20 -0.58 2.85
CA TYR A 104 -6.90 -1.86 2.68
C TYR A 104 -8.15 -1.90 3.55
N MET A 105 -9.26 -2.32 2.95
CA MET A 105 -10.55 -2.43 3.66
C MET A 105 -11.08 -3.85 3.53
N TYR A 106 -11.78 -4.28 4.57
CA TYR A 106 -12.56 -5.51 4.57
C TYR A 106 -14.00 -5.18 4.93
N LYS A 107 -14.92 -5.41 3.99
CA LYS A 107 -16.36 -5.16 4.19
C LYS A 107 -16.65 -3.78 4.81
N GLY A 108 -16.08 -2.74 4.21
CA GLY A 108 -16.28 -1.37 4.64
C GLY A 108 -15.46 -0.92 5.86
N ARG A 109 -14.64 -1.79 6.43
CA ARG A 109 -13.76 -1.46 7.56
C ARG A 109 -12.32 -1.34 7.10
N VAL A 110 -11.66 -0.27 7.50
CA VAL A 110 -10.22 -0.12 7.26
C VAL A 110 -9.47 -1.10 8.17
N ILE A 111 -8.72 -2.02 7.53
CA ILE A 111 -7.86 -2.96 8.25
C ILE A 111 -6.40 -2.54 8.22
N SER A 112 -6.00 -1.78 7.20
CA SER A 112 -4.69 -1.16 7.12
C SER A 112 -4.88 0.20 6.48
N PRO A 113 -4.69 1.30 7.21
CA PRO A 113 -4.90 2.63 6.64
C PRO A 113 -3.84 2.95 5.59
N GLU A 114 -4.21 3.76 4.62
CA GLU A 114 -3.27 4.35 3.67
C GLU A 114 -2.26 5.19 4.44
N LYS A 115 -0.97 4.99 4.17
CA LYS A 115 0.09 5.71 4.86
C LYS A 115 0.50 6.92 4.06
N VAL A 116 0.49 8.08 4.71
CA VAL A 116 0.72 9.37 4.04
C VAL A 116 1.77 10.19 4.77
N GLU A 117 2.45 11.02 4.00
CA GLU A 117 3.28 12.10 4.50
C GLU A 117 2.50 13.40 4.33
N VAL A 118 2.53 14.27 5.34
CA VAL A 118 1.71 15.49 5.38
C VAL A 118 2.60 16.72 5.50
N ASN A 119 2.18 17.80 4.82
CA ASN A 119 2.85 19.09 4.93
C ASN A 119 2.50 19.77 6.25
N ILE A 120 3.52 20.31 6.92
CA ILE A 120 3.35 21.13 8.11
C ILE A 120 3.98 22.48 7.85
N TYR A 121 3.18 23.54 7.95
CA TYR A 121 3.65 24.89 7.76
C TYR A 121 4.61 25.29 8.88
N LYS A 122 5.74 25.84 8.49
CA LYS A 122 6.71 26.37 9.43
C LYS A 122 7.37 27.59 8.80
N LYS A 123 7.32 28.72 9.50
CA LYS A 123 7.96 29.95 9.03
C LYS A 123 9.45 29.74 8.80
N THR A 124 9.97 30.34 7.72
CA THR A 124 11.41 30.32 7.46
C THR A 124 12.13 31.17 8.50
N THR A 125 13.45 30.97 8.66
CA THR A 125 14.26 31.76 9.57
C THR A 125 14.21 33.27 9.23
N GLU A 126 14.15 33.59 7.94
CA GLU A 126 14.04 34.97 7.46
C GLU A 126 12.71 35.60 7.86
N GLU A 127 11.61 34.91 7.74
CA GLU A 127 10.28 35.35 8.16
C GLU A 127 10.24 35.58 9.67
N LEU A 128 10.85 34.69 10.46
CA LEU A 128 10.93 34.83 11.91
C LEU A 128 11.76 36.04 12.32
N LYS A 129 12.84 36.37 11.60
CA LYS A 129 13.67 37.55 11.84
C LYS A 129 12.97 38.84 11.44
N GLY A 130 12.07 38.80 10.48
CA GLY A 130 11.31 39.95 10.02
C GLY A 130 10.19 40.39 10.96
N GLU A 131 9.87 39.55 11.92
CA GLU A 131 8.90 39.88 12.96
C GLU A 131 9.54 40.62 14.12
#